data_e8cb91cdf337a929ed937bf2ea44df8f
#
_entry.id   e8cb91cdf337a929ed937bf2ea44df8f
#
_cell.length_a   1.000
_cell.length_b   1.000
_cell.length_c   1.000
_cell.angle_alpha   90.00
_cell.angle_beta   90.00
_cell.angle_gamma   90.00
#
_symmetry.space_group_name_H-M   'P 1'
#
loop_
_entity.id
_entity.type
_entity.pdbx_description
1 polymer ?
#
loop_
_entity_poly.entity_id
_entity_poly.type
_entity_poly.pdbx_seq_one_letter_code
_entity_poly.pdbx_strand_id
1 'polypeptide(L)'
;MKRIQQGFTLIELMIVVAIVGILAAIALPAYQDYVIRSKMSEGVAAIAACKTSISEYVSTKNAWPGNADTAGCSTLQTQYVNTLTVASPGVIVVTTRCTGSKLGANAGDCVMTLKAQYAALPDITGWSGTHSACDAKYVPSNFRG
;
A
#
# COMPACT_ATOMS: atom_id res chain seq x y z
N MET A 1 -21.19 -49.87 -30.22
CA MET A 1 -22.07 -48.69 -30.30
C MET A 1 -21.23 -47.45 -30.49
N LYS A 2 -21.34 -46.75 -31.64
CA LYS A 2 -20.63 -45.49 -31.88
C LYS A 2 -21.35 -44.38 -31.11
N ARG A 3 -20.66 -43.74 -30.15
CA ARG A 3 -21.19 -42.54 -29.49
C ARG A 3 -21.14 -41.39 -30.47
N ILE A 4 -22.27 -40.79 -30.76
CA ILE A 4 -22.37 -39.58 -31.59
C ILE A 4 -21.87 -38.41 -30.69
N GLN A 5 -20.77 -37.84 -31.06
CA GLN A 5 -20.21 -36.65 -30.40
C GLN A 5 -20.99 -35.43 -30.91
N GLN A 6 -21.78 -34.80 -30.05
CA GLN A 6 -22.47 -33.55 -30.37
C GLN A 6 -21.44 -32.41 -30.21
N GLY A 7 -21.22 -31.67 -31.28
CA GLY A 7 -20.36 -30.50 -31.28
C GLY A 7 -21.11 -29.24 -30.85
N PHE A 8 -20.39 -28.26 -30.28
CA PHE A 8 -20.92 -26.93 -29.99
C PHE A 8 -21.33 -26.19 -31.27
N THR A 9 -22.43 -25.47 -31.20
CA THR A 9 -22.82 -24.59 -32.31
C THR A 9 -22.00 -23.28 -32.26
N LEU A 10 -21.77 -22.68 -33.42
CA LEU A 10 -21.00 -21.41 -33.53
C LEU A 10 -21.71 -20.28 -32.76
N ILE A 11 -23.04 -20.28 -32.78
CA ILE A 11 -23.85 -19.25 -32.10
C ILE A 11 -23.73 -19.36 -30.56
N GLU A 12 -23.70 -20.58 -30.00
CA GLU A 12 -23.50 -20.77 -28.56
C GLU A 12 -22.15 -20.23 -28.12
N LEU A 13 -21.10 -20.47 -28.90
CA LEU A 13 -19.79 -19.94 -28.59
C LEU A 13 -19.78 -18.39 -28.67
N MET A 14 -20.41 -17.80 -29.70
CA MET A 14 -20.45 -16.34 -29.85
C MET A 14 -21.18 -15.65 -28.69
N ILE A 15 -22.31 -16.21 -28.23
CA ILE A 15 -23.06 -15.64 -27.11
C ILE A 15 -22.22 -15.71 -25.82
N VAL A 16 -21.56 -16.83 -25.54
CA VAL A 16 -20.72 -16.98 -24.35
C VAL A 16 -19.57 -15.99 -24.35
N VAL A 17 -18.85 -15.86 -25.48
CA VAL A 17 -17.74 -14.90 -25.57
C VAL A 17 -18.21 -13.46 -25.41
N ALA A 18 -19.39 -13.12 -25.96
CA ALA A 18 -19.96 -11.79 -25.79
C ALA A 18 -20.28 -11.47 -24.31
N ILE A 19 -20.92 -12.41 -23.60
CA ILE A 19 -21.25 -12.25 -22.18
C ILE A 19 -19.99 -12.16 -21.33
N VAL A 20 -18.99 -13.03 -21.55
CA VAL A 20 -17.72 -13.00 -20.84
C VAL A 20 -16.99 -11.69 -21.11
N GLY A 21 -17.01 -11.19 -22.34
CA GLY A 21 -16.41 -9.89 -22.70
C GLY A 21 -17.01 -8.71 -21.92
N ILE A 22 -18.34 -8.68 -21.78
CA ILE A 22 -19.03 -7.63 -21.00
C ILE A 22 -18.66 -7.74 -19.51
N LEU A 23 -18.69 -8.95 -18.95
CA LEU A 23 -18.32 -9.16 -17.54
C LEU A 23 -16.86 -8.79 -17.27
N ALA A 24 -15.94 -9.17 -18.16
CA ALA A 24 -14.53 -8.85 -18.05
C ALA A 24 -14.27 -7.33 -18.11
N ALA A 25 -15.00 -6.61 -18.96
CA ALA A 25 -14.86 -5.16 -19.09
C ALA A 25 -15.14 -4.41 -17.76
N ILE A 26 -16.02 -4.93 -16.93
CA ILE A 26 -16.36 -4.36 -15.63
C ILE A 26 -15.41 -4.89 -14.52
N ALA A 27 -15.09 -6.17 -14.56
CA ALA A 27 -14.33 -6.83 -13.51
C ALA A 27 -12.83 -6.50 -13.51
N LEU A 28 -12.20 -6.36 -14.70
CA LEU A 28 -10.76 -6.11 -14.81
C LEU A 28 -10.29 -4.83 -14.13
N PRO A 29 -10.93 -3.65 -14.30
CA PRO A 29 -10.47 -2.44 -13.64
C PRO A 29 -10.62 -2.53 -12.10
N ALA A 30 -11.69 -3.13 -11.61
CA ALA A 30 -11.88 -3.33 -10.17
C ALA A 30 -10.83 -4.29 -9.57
N TYR A 31 -10.50 -5.35 -10.29
CA TYR A 31 -9.45 -6.28 -9.89
C TYR A 31 -8.06 -5.60 -9.84
N GLN A 32 -7.74 -4.76 -10.80
CA GLN A 32 -6.48 -4.00 -10.81
C GLN A 32 -6.38 -3.07 -9.59
N ASP A 33 -7.44 -2.35 -9.25
CA ASP A 33 -7.46 -1.49 -8.07
C ASP A 33 -7.29 -2.29 -6.77
N TYR A 34 -7.89 -3.46 -6.68
CA TYR A 34 -7.72 -4.37 -5.54
C TYR A 34 -6.27 -4.85 -5.40
N VAL A 35 -5.64 -5.27 -6.49
CA VAL A 35 -4.24 -5.73 -6.50
C VAL A 35 -3.30 -4.60 -6.07
N ILE A 36 -3.53 -3.36 -6.52
CA ILE A 36 -2.72 -2.21 -6.11
C ILE A 36 -2.83 -1.97 -4.61
N ARG A 37 -4.05 -1.98 -4.05
CA ARG A 37 -4.26 -1.84 -2.60
C ARG A 37 -3.58 -2.95 -1.80
N SER A 38 -3.60 -4.18 -2.29
CA SER A 38 -2.91 -5.30 -1.66
C SER A 38 -1.39 -5.07 -1.61
N LYS A 39 -0.80 -4.53 -2.67
CA LYS A 39 0.63 -4.17 -2.69
C LYS A 39 0.95 -3.04 -1.72
N MET A 40 0.08 -2.03 -1.60
CA MET A 40 0.25 -0.92 -0.66
C MET A 40 0.20 -1.37 0.80
N SER A 41 -0.50 -2.46 1.13
CA SER A 41 -0.59 -2.96 2.50
C SER A 41 0.75 -3.36 3.09
N GLU A 42 1.73 -3.75 2.27
CA GLU A 42 3.09 -4.05 2.71
C GLU A 42 3.80 -2.80 3.26
N GLY A 43 3.69 -1.68 2.57
CA GLY A 43 4.21 -0.40 3.07
C GLY A 43 3.55 0.05 4.37
N VAL A 44 2.23 -0.17 4.49
CA VAL A 44 1.50 0.13 5.73
C VAL A 44 1.95 -0.76 6.87
N ALA A 45 2.21 -2.05 6.62
CA ALA A 45 2.75 -2.97 7.62
C ALA A 45 4.16 -2.56 8.09
N ALA A 46 5.03 -2.11 7.17
CA ALA A 46 6.35 -1.60 7.50
C ALA A 46 6.27 -0.34 8.39
N ILE A 47 5.36 0.60 8.07
CA ILE A 47 5.10 1.78 8.91
C ILE A 47 4.59 1.37 10.29
N ALA A 48 3.67 0.42 10.37
CA ALA A 48 3.09 -0.03 11.64
C ALA A 48 4.13 -0.67 12.55
N ALA A 49 5.03 -1.48 12.00
CA ALA A 49 6.14 -2.06 12.74
C ALA A 49 7.09 -0.97 13.27
N CYS A 50 7.50 -0.04 12.41
CA CYS A 50 8.39 1.05 12.78
C CYS A 50 7.75 2.01 13.81
N LYS A 51 6.45 2.27 13.70
CA LYS A 51 5.67 3.04 14.69
C LYS A 51 5.83 2.45 16.10
N THR A 52 5.72 1.13 16.23
CA THR A 52 5.88 0.43 17.51
C THR A 52 7.29 0.60 18.05
N SER A 53 8.31 0.39 17.22
CA SER A 53 9.72 0.56 17.59
C SER A 53 10.03 2.00 18.05
N ILE A 54 9.51 3.00 17.36
CA ILE A 54 9.69 4.43 17.76
C ILE A 54 9.01 4.70 19.09
N SER A 55 7.79 4.19 19.30
CA SER A 55 7.08 4.40 20.57
C SER A 55 7.83 3.77 21.75
N GLU A 56 8.41 2.60 21.56
CA GLU A 56 9.26 1.92 22.54
C GLU A 56 10.55 2.72 22.81
N TYR A 57 11.22 3.18 21.76
CA TYR A 57 12.44 4.00 21.90
C TYR A 57 12.16 5.29 22.68
N VAL A 58 11.10 6.01 22.33
CA VAL A 58 10.70 7.27 23.00
C VAL A 58 10.36 7.03 24.46
N SER A 59 9.61 5.98 24.77
CA SER A 59 9.27 5.62 26.14
C SER A 59 10.50 5.28 26.99
N THR A 60 11.52 4.69 26.38
CA THR A 60 12.73 4.24 27.09
C THR A 60 13.78 5.37 27.20
N LYS A 61 13.97 6.13 26.14
CA LYS A 61 15.04 7.13 26.03
C LYS A 61 14.59 8.56 26.29
N ASN A 62 13.29 8.82 26.35
CA ASN A 62 12.70 10.16 26.46
C ASN A 62 13.23 11.14 25.39
N ALA A 63 13.53 10.61 24.20
CA ALA A 63 14.10 11.33 23.07
C ALA A 63 13.62 10.73 21.75
N TRP A 64 13.60 11.53 20.68
CA TRP A 64 13.31 11.03 19.34
C TRP A 64 14.53 10.32 18.74
N PRO A 65 14.34 9.19 18.03
CA PRO A 65 15.43 8.58 17.28
C PRO A 65 15.82 9.47 16.10
N GLY A 66 17.13 9.51 15.81
CA GLY A 66 17.66 10.34 14.73
C GLY A 66 17.44 9.73 13.33
N ASN A 67 17.33 8.41 13.25
CA ASN A 67 17.15 7.67 12.00
C ASN A 67 16.44 6.32 12.25
N ALA A 68 16.19 5.57 11.17
CA ALA A 68 15.48 4.29 11.24
C ALA A 68 16.26 3.22 12.02
N ASP A 69 17.60 3.19 11.90
CA ASP A 69 18.44 2.21 12.57
C ASP A 69 18.42 2.42 14.09
N THR A 70 18.57 3.67 14.54
CA THR A 70 18.48 4.01 15.98
C THR A 70 17.08 3.75 16.55
N ALA A 71 16.04 3.85 15.73
CA ALA A 71 14.69 3.52 16.10
C ALA A 71 14.43 2.00 16.17
N GLY A 72 15.33 1.16 15.64
CA GLY A 72 15.11 -0.27 15.50
C GLY A 72 14.11 -0.64 14.38
N CYS A 73 13.92 0.25 13.41
CA CYS A 73 13.07 -0.02 12.25
C CYS A 73 13.83 -0.79 11.18
N SER A 74 13.16 -1.77 10.54
CA SER A 74 13.73 -2.46 9.39
C SER A 74 13.75 -1.54 8.16
N THR A 75 14.93 -1.32 7.61
CA THR A 75 15.14 -0.55 6.37
C THR A 75 15.28 -1.45 5.14
N LEU A 76 15.01 -2.76 5.28
CA LEU A 76 15.10 -3.72 4.20
C LEU A 76 14.13 -3.38 3.08
N GLN A 77 14.68 -3.28 1.87
CA GLN A 77 13.88 -3.15 0.66
C GLN A 77 13.19 -4.47 0.34
N THR A 78 11.92 -4.38 -0.01
CA THR A 78 11.13 -5.53 -0.44
C THR A 78 10.66 -5.36 -1.88
N GLN A 79 9.81 -6.26 -2.35
CA GLN A 79 9.27 -6.16 -3.71
C GLN A 79 8.45 -4.86 -3.90
N TYR A 80 7.70 -4.43 -2.88
CA TYR A 80 6.80 -3.26 -2.96
C TYR A 80 7.22 -2.09 -2.07
N VAL A 81 8.15 -2.27 -1.15
CA VAL A 81 8.73 -1.18 -0.34
C VAL A 81 10.10 -0.82 -0.90
N ASN A 82 10.24 0.42 -1.34
CA ASN A 82 11.50 0.94 -1.87
C ASN A 82 12.40 1.45 -0.75
N THR A 83 11.88 2.35 0.09
CA THR A 83 12.63 2.92 1.21
C THR A 83 11.73 3.10 2.42
N LEU A 84 12.32 2.95 3.61
CA LEU A 84 11.74 3.38 4.87
C LEU A 84 12.76 4.30 5.56
N THR A 85 12.35 5.51 5.91
CA THR A 85 13.19 6.48 6.62
C THR A 85 12.46 7.01 7.83
N VAL A 86 13.22 7.36 8.85
CA VAL A 86 12.74 8.00 10.07
C VAL A 86 13.46 9.32 10.25
N ALA A 87 12.71 10.37 10.55
CA ALA A 87 13.23 11.69 10.84
C ALA A 87 12.66 12.20 12.17
N SER A 88 13.46 13.00 12.89
CA SER A 88 13.01 13.70 14.09
C SER A 88 12.14 14.92 13.69
N PRO A 89 11.07 15.22 14.41
CA PRO A 89 10.47 14.51 15.53
C PRO A 89 9.42 13.49 15.07
N GLY A 90 9.70 12.19 15.22
CA GLY A 90 8.72 11.11 15.06
C GLY A 90 8.02 11.03 13.69
N VAL A 91 8.75 11.28 12.61
CA VAL A 91 8.23 11.18 11.23
C VAL A 91 8.75 9.92 10.58
N ILE A 92 7.83 9.06 10.15
CA ILE A 92 8.12 7.84 9.38
C ILE A 92 7.70 8.09 7.94
N VAL A 93 8.60 7.89 6.99
CA VAL A 93 8.30 7.99 5.56
C VAL A 93 8.59 6.65 4.91
N VAL A 94 7.60 6.10 4.22
CA VAL A 94 7.75 4.90 3.40
C VAL A 94 7.45 5.25 1.96
N THR A 95 8.36 4.88 1.09
CA THR A 95 8.19 4.98 -0.36
C THR A 95 7.92 3.58 -0.90
N THR A 96 6.76 3.38 -1.52
CA THR A 96 6.37 2.11 -2.10
C THR A 96 6.59 2.11 -3.60
N ARG A 97 7.08 0.99 -4.14
CA ARG A 97 7.22 0.79 -5.58
C ARG A 97 5.86 0.55 -6.20
N CYS A 98 5.36 1.55 -6.89
CA CYS A 98 4.12 1.44 -7.62
C CYS A 98 4.38 0.90 -9.01
N THR A 99 4.41 -0.41 -9.13
CA THR A 99 4.51 -1.09 -10.41
C THR A 99 3.16 -1.09 -11.12
N GLY A 100 2.90 -0.08 -11.92
CA GLY A 100 1.71 -0.07 -12.79
C GLY A 100 1.29 1.33 -13.23
N SER A 101 1.03 1.47 -14.49
CA SER A 101 0.66 2.66 -15.28
C SER A 101 -0.56 3.46 -14.81
N LYS A 102 -1.12 3.22 -13.61
CA LYS A 102 -2.37 3.81 -13.13
C LYS A 102 -2.31 4.50 -11.77
N LEU A 103 -1.13 4.74 -11.21
CA LEU A 103 -1.01 5.40 -9.91
C LEU A 103 -0.97 6.94 -9.97
N GLY A 104 -1.50 7.54 -10.98
CA GLY A 104 -1.47 8.98 -11.17
C GLY A 104 -0.52 9.40 -12.30
N ALA A 105 -0.63 10.64 -12.76
CA ALA A 105 0.05 11.20 -13.93
C ALA A 105 1.59 11.20 -13.88
N ASN A 106 2.17 10.80 -12.76
CA ASN A 106 3.61 10.57 -12.60
C ASN A 106 3.79 9.13 -12.12
N ALA A 107 4.33 8.28 -12.97
CA ALA A 107 4.68 6.88 -12.69
C ALA A 107 5.80 6.79 -11.63
N GLY A 108 5.61 7.42 -10.49
CA GLY A 108 6.53 7.51 -9.37
C GLY A 108 6.03 6.69 -8.18
N ASP A 109 6.95 6.39 -7.31
CA ASP A 109 6.71 5.68 -6.06
C ASP A 109 5.70 6.46 -5.18
N CYS A 110 4.70 5.77 -4.63
CA CYS A 110 3.78 6.37 -3.66
C CYS A 110 4.49 6.57 -2.33
N VAL A 111 4.41 7.76 -1.79
CA VAL A 111 5.02 8.12 -0.51
C VAL A 111 3.92 8.20 0.55
N MET A 112 4.06 7.40 1.60
CA MET A 112 3.22 7.48 2.79
C MET A 112 4.04 8.02 3.95
N THR A 113 3.53 9.06 4.60
CA THR A 113 4.17 9.70 5.75
C THR A 113 3.28 9.54 6.96
N LEU A 114 3.84 9.04 8.06
CA LEU A 114 3.18 8.98 9.37
C LEU A 114 3.94 9.87 10.34
N LYS A 115 3.25 10.82 10.95
CA LYS A 115 3.83 11.78 11.88
C LYS A 115 3.25 11.60 13.28
N ALA A 116 4.11 11.50 14.28
CA ALA A 116 3.71 11.47 15.68
C ALA A 116 3.08 12.80 16.10
N GLN A 117 2.01 12.71 16.90
CA GLN A 117 1.41 13.82 17.60
C GLN A 117 1.75 13.70 19.09
N TYR A 118 2.30 14.74 19.67
CA TYR A 118 2.75 14.76 21.06
C TYR A 118 2.67 16.19 21.61
N ALA A 119 2.45 16.32 22.90
CA ALA A 119 2.55 17.60 23.60
C ALA A 119 3.93 17.75 24.27
N ALA A 120 4.40 16.68 24.91
CA ALA A 120 5.72 16.57 25.52
C ALA A 120 6.15 15.10 25.50
N LEU A 121 7.46 14.85 25.47
CA LEU A 121 7.99 13.48 25.59
C LEU A 121 7.86 13.00 27.05
N PRO A 122 7.63 11.68 27.26
CA PRO A 122 7.55 10.62 26.25
C PRO A 122 6.12 10.39 25.68
N ASP A 123 5.15 11.24 25.97
CA ASP A 123 3.74 11.01 25.69
C ASP A 123 3.38 11.27 24.22
N ILE A 124 3.31 10.22 23.43
CA ILE A 124 2.77 10.24 22.08
C ILE A 124 1.26 10.09 22.15
N THR A 125 0.50 11.17 21.85
CA THR A 125 -0.95 11.22 21.93
C THR A 125 -1.65 10.63 20.71
N GLY A 126 -0.97 10.58 19.56
CA GLY A 126 -1.55 10.08 18.33
C GLY A 126 -0.58 10.04 17.18
N TRP A 127 -1.11 9.65 16.01
CA TRP A 127 -0.38 9.59 14.75
C TRP A 127 -1.27 10.10 13.63
N SER A 128 -0.77 11.00 12.82
CA SER A 128 -1.43 11.50 11.61
C SER A 128 -0.70 11.00 10.37
N GLY A 129 -1.45 10.47 9.42
CA GLY A 129 -0.92 9.98 8.17
C GLY A 129 -1.25 10.90 7.00
N THR A 130 -0.31 11.06 6.09
CA THR A 130 -0.50 11.74 4.81
C THR A 130 0.11 10.91 3.68
N HIS A 131 -0.28 11.19 2.44
CA HIS A 131 0.28 10.54 1.27
C HIS A 131 0.58 11.57 0.18
N SER A 132 1.47 11.21 -0.72
CA SER A 132 1.78 11.98 -1.91
C SER A 132 2.20 11.08 -3.06
N ALA A 133 2.15 11.62 -4.27
CA ALA A 133 2.52 10.94 -5.52
C ALA A 133 1.64 9.72 -5.91
N CYS A 134 0.49 9.52 -5.27
CA CYS A 134 -0.48 8.48 -5.62
C CYS A 134 -1.92 8.91 -5.33
N ASP A 135 -2.89 8.22 -5.94
CA ASP A 135 -4.30 8.48 -5.72
C ASP A 135 -4.74 8.02 -4.33
N ALA A 136 -5.55 8.85 -3.65
CA ALA A 136 -6.12 8.55 -2.33
C ALA A 136 -6.90 7.22 -2.28
N LYS A 137 -7.46 6.76 -3.41
CA LYS A 137 -8.21 5.50 -3.50
C LYS A 137 -7.37 4.25 -3.20
N TYR A 138 -6.04 4.33 -3.37
CA TYR A 138 -5.12 3.21 -3.13
C TYR A 138 -4.55 3.20 -1.71
N VAL A 139 -4.68 4.30 -1.00
CA VAL A 139 -4.10 4.48 0.33
C VAL A 139 -5.15 4.22 1.41
N PRO A 140 -4.81 3.62 2.56
CA PRO A 140 -5.72 3.46 3.69
C PRO A 140 -6.27 4.80 4.22
N SER A 141 -7.44 4.76 4.87
CA SER A 141 -8.13 5.97 5.33
C SER A 141 -7.31 6.84 6.28
N ASN A 142 -6.48 6.24 7.12
CA ASN A 142 -5.60 6.93 8.06
C ASN A 142 -4.45 7.71 7.40
N PHE A 143 -4.24 7.58 6.10
CA PHE A 143 -3.25 8.34 5.33
C PHE A 143 -3.90 9.32 4.33
N ARG A 144 -5.23 9.48 4.38
CA ARG A 144 -5.97 10.38 3.47
C ARG A 144 -6.21 11.77 4.03
N GLY A 145 -5.65 12.05 5.20
CA GLY A 145 -5.87 13.26 6.00
C GLY A 145 -5.50 14.57 5.37
#